data_8cbffcb391236580b5186bf47e6e639b
#
_entry.id   8cbffcb391236580b5186bf47e6e639b
#
_cell.length_a   1.000
_cell.length_b   1.000
_cell.length_c   1.000
_cell.angle_alpha   90.00
_cell.angle_beta   90.00
_cell.angle_gamma   90.00
#
_symmetry.space_group_name_H-M   'P 1'
#
loop_
_entity.id
_entity.type
_entity.pdbx_description
1 polymer ?
#
loop_
_entity_poly.entity_id
_entity_poly.type
_entity_poly.pdbx_seq_one_letter_code
_entity_poly.pdbx_strand_id
1 'polypeptide(L)'
;MKLAPAVLALAFAALVARPASGLAEDLISGIGLTHLTVYDQRPAPDGLMSGSPHVHAVTDEGYYVVSGRGRVELHDLKHGFRTVDLSPGRYLQFPPGTLHRLVNTDHLVLLVVMGNAGLAERGDARIYFGQEVDDDPAEFERLVGLAKAQGLEGALDRRDAAIRAYGGLLELWKTDRAAYFAELARFIGVHRKAAARLGGGFAKAVEDGPVAWGERFRERVANLPAATEEGGPLLHVPTGGTTLGMCGVLRPVTTLAPVGPADGPGVRK
;
A
#
# COMPACT_ATOMS: atom_id res chain seq x y z
N MET A 1 -47.05 54.93 -8.94
CA MET A 1 -46.07 53.97 -9.44
C MET A 1 -44.96 53.83 -8.37
N LYS A 2 -44.97 52.76 -7.56
CA LYS A 2 -43.95 52.52 -6.53
C LYS A 2 -43.08 51.40 -7.01
N LEU A 3 -41.79 51.68 -7.20
CA LEU A 3 -40.77 50.70 -7.53
C LEU A 3 -40.38 49.96 -6.23
N ALA A 4 -40.43 48.63 -6.28
CA ALA A 4 -39.95 47.77 -5.23
C ALA A 4 -38.42 47.51 -5.44
N PRO A 5 -37.60 47.40 -4.38
CA PRO A 5 -36.21 47.09 -4.51
C PRO A 5 -36.00 45.55 -4.67
N ALA A 6 -35.20 45.19 -5.67
CA ALA A 6 -34.73 43.85 -5.88
C ALA A 6 -33.68 43.50 -4.80
N VAL A 7 -33.96 42.50 -3.99
CA VAL A 7 -33.02 41.91 -3.02
C VAL A 7 -32.14 40.91 -3.76
N LEU A 8 -30.88 41.28 -3.93
CA LEU A 8 -29.85 40.37 -4.46
C LEU A 8 -29.40 39.40 -3.33
N ALA A 9 -29.89 38.18 -3.39
CA ALA A 9 -29.43 37.12 -2.48
C ALA A 9 -28.06 36.61 -2.92
N LEU A 10 -27.00 37.04 -2.20
CA LEU A 10 -25.68 36.40 -2.31
C LEU A 10 -25.74 35.02 -1.62
N ALA A 11 -25.72 33.96 -2.41
CA ALA A 11 -25.49 32.62 -1.93
C ALA A 11 -24.02 32.48 -1.53
N PHE A 12 -23.72 32.56 -0.24
CA PHE A 12 -22.44 32.11 0.30
C PHE A 12 -22.38 30.57 0.20
N ALA A 13 -21.64 30.04 -0.76
CA ALA A 13 -21.23 28.66 -0.74
C ALA A 13 -20.27 28.47 0.45
N ALA A 14 -20.77 27.88 1.52
CA ALA A 14 -19.95 27.47 2.63
C ALA A 14 -18.98 26.37 2.12
N LEU A 15 -17.72 26.74 2.02
CA LEU A 15 -16.63 25.79 1.81
C LEU A 15 -16.55 24.92 3.08
N VAL A 16 -17.19 23.75 3.04
CA VAL A 16 -17.08 22.76 4.10
C VAL A 16 -15.65 22.25 4.04
N ALA A 17 -14.79 22.74 4.94
CA ALA A 17 -13.47 22.19 5.14
C ALA A 17 -13.64 20.71 5.53
N ARG A 18 -13.26 19.79 4.65
CA ARG A 18 -13.18 18.36 4.95
C ARG A 18 -12.16 18.18 6.07
N PRO A 19 -12.46 17.39 7.12
CA PRO A 19 -11.45 17.04 8.10
C PRO A 19 -10.33 16.30 7.35
N ALA A 20 -9.09 16.68 7.57
CA ALA A 20 -7.93 16.00 7.06
C ALA A 20 -7.94 14.56 7.60
N SER A 21 -8.50 13.64 6.84
CA SER A 21 -8.28 12.21 7.04
C SER A 21 -6.82 11.96 6.65
N GLY A 22 -5.98 11.60 7.61
CA GLY A 22 -4.53 11.45 7.45
C GLY A 22 -4.11 10.25 6.59
N LEU A 23 -4.86 9.93 5.54
CA LEU A 23 -4.62 8.89 4.56
C LEU A 23 -4.55 9.54 3.18
N ALA A 24 -3.70 9.02 2.31
CA ALA A 24 -3.38 9.55 1.00
C ALA A 24 -4.56 9.53 -0.03
N GLU A 25 -5.79 9.75 0.43
CA GLU A 25 -6.99 9.93 -0.43
C GLU A 25 -6.83 11.10 -1.42
N ASP A 26 -5.86 11.98 -1.15
CA ASP A 26 -5.57 13.16 -1.98
C ASP A 26 -4.53 12.92 -3.09
N LEU A 27 -3.88 11.75 -3.13
CA LEU A 27 -2.98 11.43 -4.23
C LEU A 27 -3.75 11.20 -5.53
N ILE A 28 -3.11 11.55 -6.63
CA ILE A 28 -3.66 11.42 -7.98
C ILE A 28 -4.30 10.04 -8.15
N SER A 29 -5.55 10.02 -8.60
CA SER A 29 -6.35 8.80 -8.83
C SER A 29 -6.58 7.93 -7.59
N GLY A 30 -6.38 8.47 -6.38
CA GLY A 30 -6.57 7.74 -5.12
C GLY A 30 -5.59 6.58 -4.93
N ILE A 31 -4.39 6.64 -5.53
CA ILE A 31 -3.36 5.64 -5.33
C ILE A 31 -2.70 5.79 -3.95
N GLY A 32 -2.13 4.70 -3.44
CA GLY A 32 -1.13 4.72 -2.37
C GLY A 32 0.27 4.83 -2.97
N LEU A 33 1.13 5.64 -2.39
CA LEU A 33 2.51 5.81 -2.83
C LEU A 33 3.46 5.73 -1.63
N THR A 34 4.45 4.83 -1.69
CA THR A 34 5.36 4.61 -0.58
C THR A 34 6.79 4.39 -1.07
N HIS A 35 7.73 5.12 -0.50
CA HIS A 35 9.15 4.80 -0.63
C HIS A 35 9.48 3.67 0.34
N LEU A 36 9.93 2.53 -0.19
CA LEU A 36 10.27 1.33 0.56
C LEU A 36 11.77 1.05 0.47
N THR A 37 12.43 0.89 1.63
CA THR A 37 13.74 0.25 1.73
C THR A 37 13.54 -1.18 2.24
N VAL A 38 13.81 -2.18 1.42
CA VAL A 38 13.63 -3.59 1.80
C VAL A 38 14.59 -3.96 2.92
N TYR A 39 14.13 -4.72 3.93
CA TYR A 39 14.94 -5.09 5.10
C TYR A 39 16.31 -5.66 4.71
N ASP A 40 17.37 -5.08 5.27
CA ASP A 40 18.79 -5.43 5.08
C ASP A 40 19.61 -5.42 6.39
N GLN A 41 18.91 -5.30 7.55
CA GLN A 41 19.58 -5.17 8.85
C GLN A 41 20.12 -6.49 9.39
N ARG A 42 19.44 -7.61 9.09
CA ARG A 42 19.94 -8.96 9.38
C ARG A 42 19.31 -9.98 8.41
N PRO A 43 20.04 -11.08 8.09
CA PRO A 43 19.47 -12.18 7.31
C PRO A 43 18.26 -12.80 8.00
N ALA A 44 17.27 -13.26 7.20
CA ALA A 44 16.18 -14.10 7.64
C ALA A 44 16.67 -15.56 7.89
N PRO A 45 15.84 -16.44 8.47
CA PRO A 45 16.22 -17.84 8.75
C PRO A 45 16.71 -18.66 7.55
N ASP A 46 16.37 -18.25 6.33
CA ASP A 46 16.86 -18.86 5.09
C ASP A 46 18.17 -18.24 4.56
N GLY A 47 18.79 -17.35 5.33
CA GLY A 47 20.06 -16.67 4.99
C GLY A 47 19.91 -15.47 4.07
N LEU A 48 18.70 -15.08 3.68
CA LEU A 48 18.46 -13.97 2.76
C LEU A 48 18.04 -12.70 3.49
N MET A 49 18.49 -11.54 2.99
CA MET A 49 17.88 -10.25 3.36
C MET A 49 16.54 -10.13 2.66
N SER A 50 15.45 -9.95 3.39
CA SER A 50 14.12 -9.97 2.78
C SER A 50 13.02 -9.38 3.64
N GLY A 51 11.88 -9.06 3.00
CA GLY A 51 10.60 -8.85 3.66
C GLY A 51 9.90 -10.15 4.05
N SER A 52 8.72 -10.01 4.66
CA SER A 52 7.80 -11.11 4.96
C SER A 52 6.99 -11.49 3.73
N PRO A 53 6.73 -12.77 3.46
CA PRO A 53 5.74 -13.19 2.46
C PRO A 53 4.33 -12.77 2.90
N HIS A 54 3.59 -12.07 2.01
CA HIS A 54 2.25 -11.59 2.30
C HIS A 54 1.41 -11.46 1.03
N VAL A 55 0.12 -11.24 1.20
CA VAL A 55 -0.86 -11.13 0.13
C VAL A 55 -1.81 -9.97 0.39
N HIS A 56 -2.32 -9.34 -0.68
CA HIS A 56 -3.42 -8.39 -0.65
C HIS A 56 -4.73 -9.05 -1.08
N ALA A 57 -5.85 -8.68 -0.44
CA ALA A 57 -7.16 -9.24 -0.77
C ALA A 57 -7.82 -8.51 -1.94
N VAL A 58 -7.64 -7.20 -2.06
CA VAL A 58 -8.37 -6.31 -2.96
C VAL A 58 -7.43 -5.46 -3.82
N THR A 59 -6.29 -5.02 -3.28
CA THR A 59 -5.41 -4.03 -3.90
C THR A 59 -4.43 -4.66 -4.88
N ASP A 60 -4.33 -4.11 -6.09
CA ASP A 60 -3.19 -4.31 -6.97
C ASP A 60 -1.97 -3.58 -6.41
N GLU A 61 -0.80 -4.16 -6.56
CA GLU A 61 0.46 -3.57 -6.12
C GLU A 61 1.49 -3.52 -7.24
N GLY A 62 2.22 -2.41 -7.30
CA GLY A 62 3.27 -2.18 -8.26
C GLY A 62 4.57 -1.76 -7.61
N TYR A 63 5.70 -2.22 -8.15
CA TYR A 63 7.05 -1.89 -7.74
C TYR A 63 7.82 -1.19 -8.86
N TYR A 64 8.22 0.06 -8.64
CA TYR A 64 9.22 0.71 -9.47
C TYR A 64 10.56 0.71 -8.73
N VAL A 65 11.59 0.13 -9.33
CA VAL A 65 12.92 0.05 -8.70
C VAL A 65 13.64 1.38 -8.82
N VAL A 66 13.89 2.03 -7.70
CA VAL A 66 14.62 3.29 -7.61
C VAL A 66 16.12 3.06 -7.63
N SER A 67 16.61 2.14 -6.77
CA SER A 67 18.02 1.81 -6.67
C SER A 67 18.24 0.41 -6.11
N GLY A 68 19.46 -0.07 -6.16
CA GLY A 68 19.84 -1.38 -5.65
C GLY A 68 19.37 -2.54 -6.53
N ARG A 69 19.46 -3.76 -6.01
CA ARG A 69 19.10 -5.00 -6.72
C ARG A 69 18.43 -5.99 -5.79
N GLY A 70 17.61 -6.84 -6.38
CA GLY A 70 16.97 -7.93 -5.66
C GLY A 70 16.11 -8.76 -6.59
N ARG A 71 15.18 -9.49 -6.00
CA ARG A 71 14.12 -10.19 -6.74
C ARG A 71 12.84 -10.17 -5.94
N VAL A 72 11.73 -10.37 -6.62
CA VAL A 72 10.46 -10.71 -5.99
C VAL A 72 10.13 -12.17 -6.26
N GLU A 73 9.69 -12.85 -5.21
CA GLU A 73 9.15 -14.20 -5.25
C GLU A 73 7.63 -14.08 -5.26
N LEU A 74 6.97 -14.69 -6.27
CA LEU A 74 5.54 -14.57 -6.53
C LEU A 74 4.88 -15.94 -6.56
N HIS A 75 3.69 -16.06 -5.95
CA HIS A 75 2.88 -17.27 -5.99
C HIS A 75 1.44 -16.90 -6.34
N ASP A 76 0.88 -17.55 -7.34
CA ASP A 76 -0.53 -17.44 -7.68
C ASP A 76 -1.14 -18.81 -8.01
N LEU A 77 -2.47 -18.90 -7.95
CA LEU A 77 -3.19 -20.17 -8.14
C LEU A 77 -3.18 -20.68 -9.59
N LYS A 78 -2.77 -19.84 -10.54
CA LYS A 78 -2.72 -20.22 -11.96
C LYS A 78 -1.36 -20.76 -12.39
N HIS A 79 -0.27 -20.14 -11.89
CA HIS A 79 1.07 -20.44 -12.39
C HIS A 79 2.01 -20.97 -11.30
N GLY A 80 1.60 -20.90 -10.01
CA GLY A 80 2.43 -21.30 -8.89
C GLY A 80 3.57 -20.32 -8.60
N PHE A 81 4.72 -20.85 -8.20
CA PHE A 81 5.89 -20.07 -7.81
C PHE A 81 6.70 -19.57 -8.99
N ARG A 82 7.09 -18.31 -8.93
CA ARG A 82 7.95 -17.64 -9.91
C ARG A 82 8.84 -16.60 -9.21
N THR A 83 9.96 -16.27 -9.85
CA THR A 83 10.84 -15.19 -9.43
C THR A 83 11.00 -14.16 -10.54
N VAL A 84 11.10 -12.89 -10.17
CA VAL A 84 11.40 -11.80 -11.10
C VAL A 84 12.53 -10.96 -10.52
N ASP A 85 13.62 -10.83 -11.28
CA ASP A 85 14.75 -9.99 -10.90
C ASP A 85 14.37 -8.51 -10.99
N LEU A 86 14.79 -7.76 -9.97
CA LEU A 86 14.55 -6.33 -9.81
C LEU A 86 15.86 -5.58 -9.94
N SER A 87 15.88 -4.56 -10.81
CA SER A 87 17.00 -3.65 -11.02
C SER A 87 16.48 -2.26 -11.38
N PRO A 88 17.28 -1.18 -11.20
CA PRO A 88 16.83 0.18 -11.41
C PRO A 88 16.12 0.40 -12.74
N GLY A 89 14.99 1.11 -12.70
CA GLY A 89 14.13 1.40 -13.85
C GLY A 89 13.12 0.30 -14.20
N ARG A 90 13.20 -0.89 -13.63
CA ARG A 90 12.18 -1.91 -13.82
C ARG A 90 10.88 -1.58 -13.07
N TYR A 91 9.77 -1.84 -13.70
CA TYR A 91 8.44 -1.82 -13.11
C TYR A 91 7.80 -3.19 -13.20
N LEU A 92 7.24 -3.65 -12.08
CA LEU A 92 6.45 -4.88 -11.98
C LEU A 92 5.11 -4.55 -11.32
N GLN A 93 4.04 -5.17 -11.80
CA GLN A 93 2.72 -5.06 -11.18
C GLN A 93 2.09 -6.44 -11.08
N PHE A 94 1.33 -6.68 -10.02
CA PHE A 94 0.61 -7.94 -9.81
C PHE A 94 -0.76 -7.69 -9.14
N PRO A 95 -1.77 -8.56 -9.44
CA PRO A 95 -3.11 -8.42 -8.91
C PRO A 95 -3.22 -8.94 -7.47
N PRO A 96 -4.33 -8.61 -6.76
CA PRO A 96 -4.65 -9.18 -5.46
C PRO A 96 -4.71 -10.71 -5.52
N GLY A 97 -4.44 -11.36 -4.38
CA GLY A 97 -4.33 -12.82 -4.29
C GLY A 97 -2.98 -13.38 -4.75
N THR A 98 -2.03 -12.52 -5.12
CA THR A 98 -0.63 -12.93 -5.37
C THR A 98 0.14 -12.87 -4.06
N LEU A 99 0.50 -14.04 -3.49
CA LEU A 99 1.44 -14.09 -2.36
C LEU A 99 2.82 -13.71 -2.87
N HIS A 100 3.45 -12.74 -2.23
CA HIS A 100 4.71 -12.20 -2.70
C HIS A 100 5.69 -11.90 -1.57
N ARG A 101 6.99 -11.96 -1.89
CA ARG A 101 8.11 -11.67 -0.99
C ARG A 101 9.22 -10.95 -1.74
N LEU A 102 9.68 -9.83 -1.20
CA LEU A 102 10.87 -9.14 -1.70
C LEU A 102 12.14 -9.72 -1.06
N VAL A 103 13.12 -10.03 -1.89
CA VAL A 103 14.47 -10.41 -1.49
C VAL A 103 15.43 -9.33 -1.93
N ASN A 104 16.21 -8.81 -0.97
CA ASN A 104 17.20 -7.77 -1.17
C ASN A 104 18.57 -8.40 -1.37
N THR A 105 19.23 -8.13 -2.48
CA THR A 105 20.60 -8.62 -2.75
C THR A 105 21.64 -7.51 -2.73
N ASP A 106 21.19 -6.26 -2.89
CA ASP A 106 22.07 -5.09 -2.89
C ASP A 106 21.23 -3.82 -2.64
N HIS A 107 20.99 -3.48 -1.38
CA HIS A 107 20.32 -2.25 -0.93
C HIS A 107 19.08 -1.85 -1.76
N LEU A 108 18.16 -2.80 -1.95
CA LEU A 108 16.98 -2.64 -2.81
C LEU A 108 16.02 -1.57 -2.26
N VAL A 109 15.79 -0.54 -3.07
CA VAL A 109 14.86 0.56 -2.81
C VAL A 109 13.82 0.64 -3.91
N LEU A 110 12.56 0.69 -3.51
CA LEU A 110 11.40 0.68 -4.40
C LEU A 110 10.50 1.89 -4.14
N LEU A 111 9.84 2.35 -5.19
CA LEU A 111 8.61 3.09 -5.08
C LEU A 111 7.46 2.10 -5.22
N VAL A 112 6.70 1.92 -4.14
CA VAL A 112 5.52 1.05 -4.11
C VAL A 112 4.30 1.86 -4.49
N VAL A 113 3.55 1.37 -5.47
CA VAL A 113 2.30 1.95 -5.94
C VAL A 113 1.17 0.98 -5.62
N MET A 114 0.21 1.42 -4.81
CA MET A 114 -0.97 0.63 -4.45
C MET A 114 -2.18 1.15 -5.20
N GLY A 115 -3.04 0.26 -5.69
CA GLY A 115 -4.25 0.62 -6.44
C GLY A 115 -5.27 1.42 -5.63
N ASN A 116 -5.16 1.41 -4.30
CA ASN A 116 -5.99 2.17 -3.37
C ASN A 116 -5.16 2.64 -2.18
N ALA A 117 -5.32 3.91 -1.80
CA ALA A 117 -4.63 4.48 -0.66
C ALA A 117 -5.17 3.93 0.66
N GLY A 118 -4.28 3.48 1.53
CA GLY A 118 -4.57 3.11 2.91
C GLY A 118 -5.35 1.81 3.11
N LEU A 119 -5.61 1.01 2.08
CA LEU A 119 -6.29 -0.28 2.25
C LEU A 119 -5.39 -1.32 2.92
N ALA A 120 -4.09 -1.32 2.64
CA ALA A 120 -3.14 -2.23 3.27
C ALA A 120 -3.15 -2.08 4.80
N GLU A 121 -3.18 -0.84 5.29
CA GLU A 121 -3.22 -0.49 6.71
C GLU A 121 -4.57 -0.80 7.36
N ARG A 122 -5.63 -0.96 6.56
CA ARG A 122 -6.99 -1.30 7.00
C ARG A 122 -7.28 -2.80 7.00
N GLY A 123 -6.27 -3.66 6.81
CA GLY A 123 -6.40 -5.12 6.84
C GLY A 123 -6.56 -5.79 5.48
N ASP A 124 -6.27 -5.09 4.38
CA ASP A 124 -6.19 -5.67 3.05
C ASP A 124 -5.00 -6.61 2.90
N ALA A 125 -3.92 -6.39 3.66
CA ALA A 125 -2.73 -7.21 3.63
C ALA A 125 -2.70 -8.27 4.75
N ARG A 126 -2.20 -9.48 4.46
CA ARG A 126 -2.00 -10.56 5.43
C ARG A 126 -0.65 -11.26 5.20
N ILE A 127 0.14 -11.36 6.27
CA ILE A 127 1.39 -12.13 6.28
C ILE A 127 1.06 -13.63 6.31
N TYR A 128 1.85 -14.41 5.58
CA TYR A 128 1.79 -15.87 5.60
C TYR A 128 2.63 -16.42 6.76
N PHE A 129 1.97 -17.01 7.75
CA PHE A 129 2.61 -17.67 8.89
C PHE A 129 2.35 -19.19 8.92
N GLY A 130 1.68 -19.73 7.88
CA GLY A 130 1.29 -21.14 7.83
C GLY A 130 -0.02 -21.45 8.55
N GLN A 131 -0.51 -22.67 8.35
CA GLN A 131 -1.82 -23.08 8.84
C GLN A 131 -1.94 -23.04 10.37
N GLU A 132 -0.92 -23.48 11.10
CA GLU A 132 -0.96 -23.51 12.57
C GLU A 132 -1.25 -22.14 13.17
N VAL A 133 -0.63 -21.07 12.62
CA VAL A 133 -0.88 -19.71 13.07
C VAL A 133 -2.22 -19.17 12.55
N ASP A 134 -2.62 -19.55 11.33
CA ASP A 134 -3.93 -19.13 10.80
C ASP A 134 -5.10 -19.72 11.60
N ASP A 135 -4.93 -20.89 12.20
CA ASP A 135 -5.90 -21.58 13.05
C ASP A 135 -5.88 -21.07 14.51
N ASP A 136 -4.88 -20.26 14.89
CA ASP A 136 -4.75 -19.60 16.20
C ASP A 136 -4.78 -18.07 16.07
N PRO A 137 -5.96 -17.43 16.18
CA PRO A 137 -6.08 -15.98 16.07
C PRO A 137 -5.24 -15.20 17.10
N ALA A 138 -5.02 -15.74 18.31
CA ALA A 138 -4.24 -15.07 19.34
C ALA A 138 -2.75 -15.05 18.98
N GLU A 139 -2.23 -16.15 18.45
CA GLU A 139 -0.85 -16.22 17.98
C GLU A 139 -0.65 -15.35 16.72
N PHE A 140 -1.62 -15.32 15.79
CA PHE A 140 -1.58 -14.41 14.65
C PHE A 140 -1.47 -12.95 15.09
N GLU A 141 -2.34 -12.49 15.97
CA GLU A 141 -2.33 -11.11 16.48
C GLU A 141 -1.03 -10.80 17.24
N ARG A 142 -0.53 -11.75 18.04
CA ARG A 142 0.75 -11.61 18.75
C ARG A 142 1.90 -11.37 17.77
N LEU A 143 2.00 -12.20 16.72
CA LEU A 143 3.06 -12.08 15.72
C LEU A 143 2.95 -10.79 14.92
N VAL A 144 1.78 -10.42 14.46
CA VAL A 144 1.54 -9.16 13.73
C VAL A 144 1.90 -7.95 14.60
N GLY A 145 1.58 -8.01 15.90
CA GLY A 145 1.83 -6.95 16.87
C GLY A 145 3.30 -6.71 17.21
N LEU A 146 4.22 -7.62 16.92
CA LEU A 146 5.63 -7.53 17.31
C LEU A 146 6.30 -6.22 16.86
N ALA A 147 6.08 -5.80 15.62
CA ALA A 147 6.68 -4.57 15.10
C ALA A 147 6.23 -3.32 15.89
N LYS A 148 4.96 -3.28 16.31
CA LYS A 148 4.44 -2.18 17.14
C LYS A 148 5.00 -2.24 18.56
N ALA A 149 5.16 -3.43 19.10
CA ALA A 149 5.61 -3.63 20.50
C ALA A 149 7.11 -3.41 20.69
N GLN A 150 7.95 -3.80 19.71
CA GLN A 150 9.40 -3.93 19.84
C GLN A 150 10.18 -3.20 18.73
N GLY A 151 9.51 -2.39 17.91
CA GLY A 151 10.16 -1.64 16.84
C GLY A 151 10.80 -2.54 15.78
N LEU A 152 12.00 -2.18 15.34
CA LEU A 152 12.69 -2.88 14.24
C LEU A 152 12.97 -4.35 14.57
N GLU A 153 13.41 -4.67 15.77
CA GLU A 153 13.66 -6.06 16.19
C GLU A 153 12.38 -6.89 16.11
N GLY A 154 11.25 -6.35 16.61
CA GLY A 154 9.97 -7.04 16.51
C GLY A 154 9.49 -7.21 15.06
N ALA A 155 9.78 -6.26 14.18
CA ALA A 155 9.48 -6.37 12.76
C ALA A 155 10.30 -7.49 12.09
N LEU A 156 11.58 -7.61 12.46
CA LEU A 156 12.46 -8.67 11.98
C LEU A 156 12.07 -10.04 12.55
N ASP A 157 11.68 -10.12 13.82
CA ASP A 157 11.18 -11.36 14.44
C ASP A 157 9.86 -11.83 13.80
N ARG A 158 8.94 -10.90 13.53
CA ARG A 158 7.72 -11.17 12.74
C ARG A 158 8.04 -11.73 11.37
N ARG A 159 8.98 -11.10 10.64
CA ARG A 159 9.49 -11.59 9.35
C ARG A 159 10.04 -13.01 9.49
N ASP A 160 10.87 -13.26 10.49
CA ASP A 160 11.54 -14.53 10.66
C ASP A 160 10.55 -15.67 10.96
N ALA A 161 9.49 -15.40 11.74
CA ALA A 161 8.40 -16.34 11.92
C ALA A 161 7.71 -16.69 10.58
N ALA A 162 7.42 -15.69 9.76
CA ALA A 162 6.82 -15.87 8.44
C ALA A 162 7.73 -16.69 7.50
N ILE A 163 9.05 -16.41 7.50
CA ILE A 163 10.00 -17.11 6.63
C ILE A 163 10.16 -18.59 7.00
N ARG A 164 10.07 -18.96 8.29
CA ARG A 164 10.06 -20.38 8.69
C ARG A 164 8.88 -21.13 8.07
N ALA A 165 7.68 -20.58 8.15
CA ALA A 165 6.49 -21.16 7.54
C ALA A 165 6.59 -21.19 6.00
N TYR A 166 7.10 -20.11 5.42
CA TYR A 166 7.26 -19.99 3.97
C TYR A 166 8.22 -21.03 3.39
N GLY A 167 9.25 -21.44 4.15
CA GLY A 167 10.12 -22.54 3.78
C GLY A 167 9.35 -23.84 3.50
N GLY A 168 8.32 -24.15 4.31
CA GLY A 168 7.42 -25.26 4.08
C GLY A 168 6.62 -25.16 2.77
N LEU A 169 6.11 -23.96 2.45
CA LEU A 169 5.41 -23.73 1.19
C LEU A 169 6.33 -23.92 -0.04
N LEU A 170 7.59 -23.46 0.04
CA LEU A 170 8.59 -23.65 -1.00
C LEU A 170 8.98 -25.13 -1.15
N GLU A 171 9.00 -25.90 -0.07
CA GLU A 171 9.26 -27.33 -0.12
C GLU A 171 8.11 -28.09 -0.79
N LEU A 172 6.86 -27.75 -0.47
CA LEU A 172 5.69 -28.30 -1.17
C LEU A 172 5.74 -27.98 -2.67
N TRP A 173 6.19 -26.78 -3.06
CA TRP A 173 6.38 -26.46 -4.47
C TRP A 173 7.33 -27.40 -5.19
N LYS A 174 8.35 -27.92 -4.53
CA LYS A 174 9.33 -28.85 -5.11
C LYS A 174 8.85 -30.30 -5.12
N THR A 175 8.18 -30.71 -4.03
CA THR A 175 7.92 -32.12 -3.73
C THR A 175 6.48 -32.58 -3.97
N ASP A 176 5.48 -31.69 -3.74
CA ASP A 176 4.05 -31.98 -3.89
C ASP A 176 3.26 -30.75 -4.37
N ARG A 177 3.10 -30.67 -5.67
CA ARG A 177 2.37 -29.54 -6.30
C ARG A 177 0.90 -29.47 -5.90
N ALA A 178 0.25 -30.59 -5.67
CA ALA A 178 -1.15 -30.63 -5.27
C ALA A 178 -1.31 -30.05 -3.86
N ALA A 179 -0.48 -30.48 -2.91
CA ALA A 179 -0.45 -29.93 -1.56
C ALA A 179 -0.05 -28.43 -1.55
N TYR A 180 0.90 -28.05 -2.39
CA TYR A 180 1.26 -26.63 -2.55
C TYR A 180 0.07 -25.75 -2.97
N PHE A 181 -0.65 -26.14 -4.02
CA PHE A 181 -1.81 -25.36 -4.47
C PHE A 181 -2.96 -25.39 -3.48
N ALA A 182 -3.15 -26.49 -2.76
CA ALA A 182 -4.14 -26.61 -1.70
C ALA A 182 -3.84 -25.62 -0.54
N GLU A 183 -2.58 -25.57 -0.09
CA GLU A 183 -2.15 -24.64 0.96
C GLU A 183 -2.24 -23.18 0.53
N LEU A 184 -1.80 -22.85 -0.68
CA LEU A 184 -1.91 -21.50 -1.21
C LEU A 184 -3.38 -21.05 -1.32
N ALA A 185 -4.27 -21.93 -1.81
CA ALA A 185 -5.70 -21.66 -1.89
C ALA A 185 -6.35 -21.52 -0.51
N ARG A 186 -5.96 -22.37 0.46
CA ARG A 186 -6.38 -22.26 1.85
C ARG A 186 -6.04 -20.88 2.42
N PHE A 187 -4.78 -20.48 2.34
CA PHE A 187 -4.28 -19.22 2.88
C PHE A 187 -5.01 -18.01 2.25
N ILE A 188 -5.10 -17.95 0.91
CA ILE A 188 -5.84 -16.88 0.21
C ILE A 188 -7.31 -16.87 0.65
N GLY A 189 -7.92 -18.04 0.82
CA GLY A 189 -9.30 -18.18 1.31
C GLY A 189 -9.51 -17.66 2.72
N VAL A 190 -8.58 -17.96 3.64
CA VAL A 190 -8.58 -17.44 5.02
C VAL A 190 -8.51 -15.91 5.00
N HIS A 191 -7.59 -15.36 4.21
CA HIS A 191 -7.44 -13.90 4.11
C HIS A 191 -8.69 -13.23 3.54
N ARG A 192 -9.24 -13.73 2.43
CA ARG A 192 -10.46 -13.17 1.83
C ARG A 192 -11.64 -13.19 2.79
N LYS A 193 -11.82 -14.24 3.59
CA LYS A 193 -12.85 -14.31 4.62
C LYS A 193 -12.65 -13.27 5.72
N ALA A 194 -11.41 -13.04 6.14
CA ALA A 194 -11.07 -12.00 7.12
C ALA A 194 -11.32 -10.60 6.55
N ALA A 195 -10.85 -10.32 5.34
CA ALA A 195 -11.00 -9.06 4.64
C ALA A 195 -12.48 -8.72 4.33
N ALA A 196 -13.31 -9.72 4.02
CA ALA A 196 -14.73 -9.52 3.76
C ALA A 196 -15.48 -8.88 4.94
N ARG A 197 -15.02 -9.09 6.18
CA ARG A 197 -15.58 -8.45 7.39
C ARG A 197 -15.31 -6.93 7.43
N LEU A 198 -14.34 -6.46 6.66
CA LEU A 198 -13.92 -5.06 6.57
C LEU A 198 -14.48 -4.38 5.32
N GLY A 199 -15.31 -5.10 4.53
CA GLY A 199 -15.75 -4.70 3.19
C GLY A 199 -16.40 -3.32 3.12
N GLY A 200 -17.18 -2.91 4.15
CA GLY A 200 -17.75 -1.56 4.19
C GLY A 200 -16.72 -0.44 4.23
N GLY A 201 -15.61 -0.64 4.96
CA GLY A 201 -14.49 0.29 5.00
C GLY A 201 -13.71 0.34 3.68
N PHE A 202 -13.57 -0.82 3.00
CA PHE A 202 -12.94 -0.89 1.69
C PHE A 202 -13.78 -0.20 0.62
N ALA A 203 -15.10 -0.44 0.60
CA ALA A 203 -16.01 0.22 -0.32
C ALA A 203 -15.93 1.74 -0.18
N LYS A 204 -15.95 2.25 1.06
CA LYS A 204 -15.82 3.69 1.30
C LYS A 204 -14.48 4.25 0.81
N ALA A 205 -13.38 3.57 1.00
CA ALA A 205 -12.07 4.03 0.51
C ALA A 205 -12.02 4.08 -1.03
N VAL A 206 -12.68 3.11 -1.71
CA VAL A 206 -12.79 3.11 -3.17
C VAL A 206 -13.64 4.28 -3.66
N GLU A 207 -14.78 4.54 -3.03
CA GLU A 207 -15.66 5.66 -3.38
C GLU A 207 -14.98 7.02 -3.16
N ASP A 208 -14.36 7.23 -2.01
CA ASP A 208 -13.72 8.51 -1.66
C ASP A 208 -12.39 8.74 -2.45
N GLY A 209 -11.73 7.68 -2.90
CA GLY A 209 -10.47 7.72 -3.64
C GLY A 209 -10.67 7.57 -5.15
N PRO A 210 -10.44 6.38 -5.73
CA PRO A 210 -10.43 6.18 -7.19
C PRO A 210 -11.70 6.61 -7.90
N VAL A 211 -12.89 6.34 -7.33
CA VAL A 211 -14.17 6.71 -7.95
C VAL A 211 -14.32 8.23 -7.97
N ALA A 212 -14.13 8.90 -6.83
CA ALA A 212 -14.21 10.36 -6.76
C ALA A 212 -13.19 11.06 -7.68
N TRP A 213 -11.99 10.50 -7.86
CA TRP A 213 -11.01 10.99 -8.82
C TRP A 213 -11.48 10.80 -10.27
N GLY A 214 -12.05 9.64 -10.59
CA GLY A 214 -12.61 9.35 -11.90
C GLY A 214 -13.75 10.28 -12.28
N GLU A 215 -14.65 10.60 -11.33
CA GLU A 215 -15.74 11.56 -11.53
C GLU A 215 -15.20 12.97 -11.80
N ARG A 216 -14.28 13.47 -10.98
CA ARG A 216 -13.64 14.78 -11.22
C ARG A 216 -12.97 14.85 -12.60
N PHE A 217 -12.35 13.74 -13.05
CA PHE A 217 -11.75 13.69 -14.37
C PHE A 217 -12.81 13.82 -15.48
N ARG A 218 -13.93 13.10 -15.36
CA ARG A 218 -15.05 13.20 -16.31
C ARG A 218 -15.64 14.61 -16.38
N GLU A 219 -15.85 15.25 -15.22
CA GLU A 219 -16.34 16.62 -15.13
C GLU A 219 -15.40 17.62 -15.81
N ARG A 220 -14.09 17.50 -15.60
CA ARG A 220 -13.10 18.35 -16.30
C ARG A 220 -13.16 18.18 -17.81
N VAL A 221 -13.25 16.94 -18.29
CA VAL A 221 -13.38 16.66 -19.74
C VAL A 221 -14.67 17.25 -20.31
N ALA A 222 -15.79 17.09 -19.61
CA ALA A 222 -17.10 17.60 -20.07
C ALA A 222 -17.15 19.14 -20.09
N ASN A 223 -16.44 19.82 -19.20
CA ASN A 223 -16.43 21.26 -19.04
C ASN A 223 -15.16 21.94 -19.56
N LEU A 224 -14.37 21.26 -20.37
CA LEU A 224 -13.05 21.72 -20.82
C LEU A 224 -13.02 23.19 -21.32
N PRO A 225 -13.99 23.66 -22.11
CA PRO A 225 -14.00 25.07 -22.60
C PRO A 225 -14.24 26.11 -21.50
N ALA A 226 -14.82 25.71 -20.38
CA ALA A 226 -15.19 26.57 -19.26
C ALA A 226 -14.53 26.15 -17.94
N ALA A 227 -13.61 25.18 -18.00
CA ALA A 227 -12.93 24.69 -16.83
C ALA A 227 -12.14 25.83 -16.16
N THR A 228 -12.49 26.10 -14.90
CA THR A 228 -11.68 26.92 -14.01
C THR A 228 -10.70 26.04 -13.28
N GLU A 229 -9.47 26.51 -13.06
CA GLU A 229 -8.49 25.78 -12.29
C GLU A 229 -8.96 25.65 -10.81
N GLU A 230 -9.08 24.42 -10.35
CA GLU A 230 -9.46 24.12 -8.96
C GLU A 230 -8.20 23.86 -8.13
N GLY A 231 -7.87 24.82 -7.28
CA GLY A 231 -6.77 24.72 -6.35
C GLY A 231 -5.38 24.95 -6.96
N GLY A 232 -4.37 24.93 -6.13
CA GLY A 232 -2.97 25.09 -6.48
C GLY A 232 -2.19 23.79 -6.40
N PRO A 233 -0.87 23.84 -6.67
CA PRO A 233 0.00 22.69 -6.52
C PRO A 233 0.08 22.25 -5.06
N LEU A 234 0.19 20.92 -4.86
CA LEU A 234 0.31 20.30 -3.54
C LEU A 234 1.68 19.67 -3.40
N LEU A 235 2.25 19.73 -2.19
CA LEU A 235 3.56 19.18 -1.86
C LEU A 235 3.44 18.24 -0.65
N HIS A 236 4.07 17.07 -0.77
CA HIS A 236 4.35 16.23 0.39
C HIS A 236 5.69 16.66 1.01
N VAL A 237 5.66 17.01 2.29
CA VAL A 237 6.86 17.26 3.07
C VAL A 237 7.07 16.08 4.01
N PRO A 238 8.16 15.29 3.84
CA PRO A 238 8.43 14.15 4.73
C PRO A 238 8.54 14.61 6.19
N THR A 239 7.76 14.02 7.06
CA THR A 239 7.77 14.31 8.51
C THR A 239 8.92 13.64 9.26
N GLY A 240 9.80 12.91 8.56
CA GLY A 240 10.89 12.12 9.14
C GLY A 240 10.44 10.81 9.79
N GLY A 241 9.14 10.56 9.89
CA GLY A 241 8.60 9.31 10.41
C GLY A 241 8.76 8.15 9.41
N THR A 242 9.04 6.96 9.95
CA THR A 242 9.08 5.72 9.18
C THR A 242 8.12 4.71 9.79
N THR A 243 7.55 3.83 8.96
CA THR A 243 6.71 2.72 9.39
C THR A 243 7.42 1.40 9.07
N LEU A 244 7.32 0.44 10.00
CA LEU A 244 7.90 -0.89 9.81
C LEU A 244 6.86 -1.81 9.14
N GLY A 245 6.92 -1.83 7.81
CA GLY A 245 6.02 -2.62 6.97
C GLY A 245 6.33 -4.11 6.94
N MET A 246 5.62 -4.84 6.11
CA MET A 246 5.86 -6.27 5.89
C MET A 246 7.14 -6.51 5.09
N CYS A 247 7.44 -5.64 4.12
CA CYS A 247 8.59 -5.76 3.21
C CYS A 247 9.85 -5.06 3.71
N GLY A 248 9.75 -4.04 4.58
CA GLY A 248 10.87 -3.19 4.96
C GLY A 248 10.45 -1.92 5.68
N VAL A 249 11.33 -0.94 5.64
CA VAL A 249 11.11 0.40 6.19
C VAL A 249 10.37 1.25 5.18
N LEU A 250 9.20 1.74 5.55
CA LEU A 250 8.29 2.52 4.71
C LEU A 250 8.35 4.01 5.04
N ARG A 251 8.29 4.83 4.00
CA ARG A 251 8.03 6.27 4.06
C ARG A 251 6.88 6.60 3.13
N PRO A 252 5.63 6.46 3.61
CA PRO A 252 4.45 6.70 2.78
C PRO A 252 4.27 8.19 2.50
N VAL A 253 3.74 8.51 1.33
CA VAL A 253 3.23 9.85 1.00
C VAL A 253 1.81 9.93 1.56
N THR A 254 1.64 10.58 2.71
CA THR A 254 0.36 10.57 3.44
C THR A 254 -0.36 11.90 3.48
N THR A 255 0.38 13.01 3.42
CA THR A 255 -0.19 14.35 3.59
C THR A 255 0.35 15.28 2.51
N LEU A 256 -0.55 15.96 1.81
CA LEU A 256 -0.22 17.00 0.86
C LEU A 256 -0.63 18.37 1.45
N ALA A 257 0.27 19.35 1.34
CA ALA A 257 0.00 20.73 1.73
C ALA A 257 0.04 21.63 0.51
N PRO A 258 -0.80 22.70 0.45
CA PRO A 258 -0.72 23.69 -0.61
C PRO A 258 0.68 24.31 -0.68
N VAL A 259 1.21 24.45 -1.89
CA VAL A 259 2.43 25.23 -2.12
C VAL A 259 2.03 26.71 -2.00
N GLY A 260 2.56 27.38 -0.97
CA GLY A 260 2.36 28.83 -0.77
C GLY A 260 2.92 29.66 -1.93
N PRO A 261 2.53 30.94 -2.04
CA PRO A 261 3.16 31.87 -2.97
C PRO A 261 4.66 31.92 -2.67
N ALA A 262 5.48 32.04 -3.71
CA ALA A 262 6.91 32.25 -3.53
C ALA A 262 7.10 33.48 -2.63
N ASP A 263 7.58 33.27 -1.41
CA ASP A 263 8.04 34.38 -0.58
C ASP A 263 9.05 35.18 -1.40
N GLY A 264 8.90 36.50 -1.39
CA GLY A 264 9.66 37.42 -2.21
C GLY A 264 11.17 37.19 -2.13
N PRO A 265 12.03 37.91 -2.87
CA PRO A 265 13.40 37.53 -3.22
C PRO A 265 14.26 37.27 -1.98
N GLY A 266 14.42 36.04 -1.59
CA GLY A 266 15.19 35.69 -0.37
C GLY A 266 15.49 34.22 -0.10
N VAL A 267 14.96 33.24 -0.80
CA VAL A 267 15.34 31.83 -0.55
C VAL A 267 16.06 31.25 -1.75
N ARG A 268 17.30 31.68 -1.89
CA ARG A 268 18.35 30.81 -2.49
C ARG A 268 18.99 30.04 -1.34
N LYS A 269 18.78 28.72 -1.26
CA LYS A 269 19.84 27.78 -0.85
C LYS A 269 19.42 26.35 -1.12
#